data_96f4baa23864fb6925d771eea76ff2a8
#
_entry.id   96f4baa23864fb6925d771eea76ff2a8
#
_cell.length_a   1.000
_cell.length_b   1.000
_cell.length_c   1.000
_cell.angle_alpha   90.00
_cell.angle_beta   90.00
_cell.angle_gamma   90.00
#
_symmetry.space_group_name_H-M   'P 1'
#
loop_
_entity.id
_entity.type
_entity.pdbx_description
1 polymer ?
#
loop_
_entity_poly.entity_id
_entity_poly.type
_entity_poly.pdbx_seq_one_letter_code
_entity_poly.pdbx_strand_id
1 'polypeptide(L)'
;MAEGERREKVMLLTESYRVFGEMRLGPDGNIWDFKHRTGDDFVTVYDAQCFRLSDGKRMYDATVAELSRSSIAALFRVKDLAFVRKENV
;
A
#
# COMPACT_ATOMS: atom_id res chain seq x y z
N MET A 1 0.98 14.35 -19.85
CA MET A 1 0.25 13.44 -19.29
C MET A 1 0.96 12.35 -18.61
N ALA A 2 0.30 11.72 -17.83
CA ALA A 2 0.96 10.87 -16.98
C ALA A 2 1.18 9.53 -17.56
N GLU A 3 1.35 9.46 -18.84
CA GLU A 3 1.56 8.18 -19.37
C GLU A 3 2.77 7.56 -18.78
N GLY A 4 3.64 8.32 -18.22
CA GLY A 4 4.80 7.71 -17.63
C GLY A 4 4.58 7.26 -16.22
N GLU A 5 3.46 7.59 -15.63
CA GLU A 5 3.26 7.22 -14.26
C GLU A 5 2.68 5.83 -14.19
N ARG A 6 3.34 4.97 -13.49
CA ARG A 6 2.86 3.62 -13.30
C ARG A 6 2.63 3.39 -11.84
N ARG A 7 1.64 2.56 -11.54
CA ARG A 7 1.29 2.23 -10.19
C ARG A 7 1.25 0.72 -10.03
N GLU A 8 1.52 0.29 -8.83
CA GLU A 8 1.51 -1.12 -8.51
C GLU A 8 0.53 -1.36 -7.39
N LYS A 9 -0.28 -2.39 -7.49
CA LYS A 9 -1.19 -2.74 -6.42
C LYS A 9 -0.38 -3.35 -5.28
N VAL A 10 -0.63 -2.88 -4.08
CA VAL A 10 0.14 -3.26 -2.91
C VAL A 10 -0.78 -3.54 -1.75
N MET A 11 -0.26 -4.29 -0.80
CA MET A 11 -0.89 -4.47 0.49
C MET A 11 0.13 -4.08 1.54
N LEU A 12 -0.26 -3.21 2.44
CA LEU A 12 0.60 -2.79 3.51
C LEU A 12 0.00 -3.23 4.83
N LEU A 13 0.85 -3.65 5.74
CA LEU A 13 0.43 -4.02 7.07
C LEU A 13 0.97 -3.02 8.05
N THR A 14 0.12 -2.57 8.94
CA THR A 14 0.53 -1.80 10.10
C THR A 14 0.17 -2.62 11.32
N GLU A 15 0.38 -2.07 12.47
CA GLU A 15 0.08 -2.78 13.69
C GLU A 15 -1.41 -3.09 13.80
N SER A 16 -2.26 -2.26 13.29
CA SER A 16 -3.70 -2.42 13.47
C SER A 16 -4.48 -2.59 12.19
N TYR A 17 -3.87 -2.31 11.06
CA TYR A 17 -4.62 -2.29 9.82
C TYR A 17 -3.91 -2.99 8.69
N ARG A 18 -4.71 -3.44 7.74
CA ARG A 18 -4.24 -3.90 6.44
C ARG A 18 -4.78 -2.93 5.40
N VAL A 19 -3.91 -2.41 4.58
CA VAL A 19 -4.30 -1.40 3.61
C VAL A 19 -3.99 -1.92 2.22
N PHE A 20 -5.01 -1.97 1.38
CA PHE A 20 -4.82 -2.29 -0.03
C PHE A 20 -4.89 -1.00 -0.83
N GLY A 21 -4.09 -0.90 -1.82
CA GLY A 21 -4.14 0.28 -2.69
C GLY A 21 -3.07 0.20 -3.75
N GLU A 22 -2.71 1.34 -4.29
CA GLU A 22 -1.72 1.42 -5.33
C GLU A 22 -0.64 2.40 -4.94
N MET A 23 0.59 2.08 -5.26
CA MET A 23 1.70 2.99 -5.02
C MET A 23 2.44 3.24 -6.32
N ARG A 24 2.99 4.43 -6.43
CA ARG A 24 3.66 4.86 -7.65
C ARG A 24 4.99 4.14 -7.81
N LEU A 25 5.30 3.75 -9.04
CA LEU A 25 6.58 3.16 -9.37
C LEU A 25 7.49 4.20 -9.98
N GLY A 26 8.77 4.07 -9.70
CA GLY A 26 9.77 4.87 -10.38
C GLY A 26 10.14 4.24 -11.70
N PRO A 27 11.02 4.88 -12.44
CA PRO A 27 11.42 4.36 -13.75
C PRO A 27 12.11 3.01 -13.66
N ASP A 28 12.68 2.69 -12.52
CA ASP A 28 13.36 1.42 -12.37
C ASP A 28 12.40 0.30 -11.95
N GLY A 29 11.11 0.58 -11.86
CA GLY A 29 10.14 -0.43 -11.47
C GLY A 29 10.02 -0.66 -9.98
N ASN A 30 10.73 0.10 -9.17
CA ASN A 30 10.63 -0.01 -7.72
C ASN A 30 9.64 1.01 -7.20
N ILE A 31 9.08 0.71 -6.03
CA ILE A 31 8.11 1.62 -5.46
C ILE A 31 8.80 2.91 -5.07
N TRP A 32 8.31 3.99 -5.62
CA TRP A 32 8.96 5.28 -5.56
C TRP A 32 9.20 5.75 -4.14
N ASP A 33 8.16 5.69 -3.31
CA ASP A 33 8.26 6.28 -2.00
C ASP A 33 9.27 5.58 -1.11
N PHE A 34 9.52 4.31 -1.33
CA PHE A 34 10.48 3.61 -0.52
C PHE A 34 11.91 3.77 -1.01
N LYS A 35 12.07 4.08 -2.26
CA LYS A 35 13.40 4.23 -2.79
C LYS A 35 13.91 5.66 -2.71
N HIS A 36 13.03 6.61 -2.90
CA HIS A 36 13.44 7.99 -3.08
C HIS A 36 13.12 8.90 -1.91
N ARG A 37 12.38 8.44 -0.94
CA ARG A 37 12.08 9.27 0.19
C ARG A 37 13.09 9.03 1.27
N THR A 38 13.43 10.10 1.99
CA THR A 38 14.33 9.97 3.11
C THR A 38 13.66 10.60 4.28
N GLY A 39 14.05 10.23 5.42
CA GLY A 39 13.52 10.84 6.61
C GLY A 39 12.22 10.25 6.99
N ASP A 40 11.39 11.02 7.55
CA ASP A 40 10.31 10.60 8.18
C ASP A 40 9.15 10.38 7.47
N ASP A 41 9.00 10.70 6.69
CA ASP A 41 8.05 10.86 5.94
C ASP A 41 6.89 9.97 5.85
N PHE A 42 5.98 10.30 5.04
CA PHE A 42 4.79 9.53 4.77
C PHE A 42 4.90 8.91 3.41
N VAL A 43 4.26 7.76 3.22
CA VAL A 43 4.16 7.15 1.91
C VAL A 43 2.73 7.32 1.42
N THR A 44 2.57 7.47 0.13
CA THR A 44 1.27 7.77 -0.48
C THR A 44 0.70 6.52 -1.08
N VAL A 45 -0.56 6.23 -0.76
CA VAL A 45 -1.27 5.09 -1.30
C VAL A 45 -2.52 5.62 -1.98
N TYR A 46 -2.71 5.26 -3.24
CA TYR A 46 -3.85 5.70 -4.04
C TYR A 46 -4.94 4.64 -4.00
N ASP A 47 -6.17 5.06 -4.02
CA ASP A 47 -7.33 4.17 -4.03
C ASP A 47 -7.23 3.18 -2.87
N ALA A 48 -7.02 3.71 -1.70
CA ALA A 48 -6.73 2.90 -0.53
C ALA A 48 -8.00 2.33 0.08
N GLN A 49 -7.92 1.10 0.53
CA GLN A 49 -8.98 0.45 1.26
C GLN A 49 -8.37 -0.07 2.54
N CYS A 50 -8.88 0.37 3.67
CA CYS A 50 -8.29 0.08 4.96
C CYS A 50 -9.17 -0.87 5.74
N PHE A 51 -8.60 -1.98 6.16
CA PHE A 51 -9.30 -3.02 6.90
C PHE A 51 -8.66 -3.20 8.26
N ARG A 52 -9.49 -3.34 9.28
CA ARG A 52 -8.96 -3.57 10.62
C ARG A 52 -8.50 -5.02 10.76
N LEU A 53 -7.30 -5.20 11.31
CA LEU A 53 -6.75 -6.54 11.39
C LEU A 53 -7.51 -7.42 12.37
N SER A 54 -8.03 -6.86 13.45
CA SER A 54 -8.62 -7.67 14.49
C SER A 54 -9.86 -8.43 14.01
N ASP A 55 -10.62 -7.86 13.09
CA ASP A 55 -11.84 -8.53 12.63
C ASP A 55 -12.00 -8.48 11.12
N GLY A 56 -11.05 -7.92 10.42
CA GLY A 56 -11.15 -7.83 8.97
C GLY A 56 -12.16 -6.83 8.45
N LYS A 57 -12.70 -6.00 9.32
CA LYS A 57 -13.78 -5.11 8.92
C LYS A 57 -13.23 -3.95 8.12
N ARG A 58 -13.91 -3.61 7.03
CA ARG A 58 -13.52 -2.48 6.21
C ARG A 58 -13.84 -1.20 6.95
N MET A 59 -12.84 -0.39 7.14
CA MET A 59 -13.01 0.82 7.95
C MET A 59 -13.07 2.06 7.10
N TYR A 60 -12.19 2.21 6.14
CA TYR A 60 -12.11 3.44 5.36
C TYR A 60 -11.73 3.14 3.93
N ASP A 61 -12.22 3.98 3.02
CA ASP A 61 -11.75 4.05 1.66
C ASP A 61 -11.29 5.47 1.43
N ALA A 62 -10.24 5.63 0.68
CA ALA A 62 -9.74 6.97 0.39
C ALA A 62 -9.12 6.97 -1.00
N THR A 63 -9.34 8.03 -1.75
CA THR A 63 -8.68 8.15 -3.04
C THR A 63 -7.18 8.31 -2.85
N VAL A 64 -6.77 8.96 -1.78
CA VAL A 64 -5.37 9.10 -1.46
C VAL A 64 -5.22 8.99 0.05
N ALA A 65 -4.32 8.14 0.49
CA ALA A 65 -4.01 8.01 1.89
C ALA A 65 -2.52 8.19 2.07
N GLU A 66 -2.13 8.75 3.21
CA GLU A 66 -0.72 8.86 3.53
C GLU A 66 -0.47 8.14 4.84
N LEU A 67 0.46 7.22 4.82
CA LEU A 67 0.78 6.45 5.99
C LEU A 67 2.17 6.82 6.47
N SER A 68 2.32 6.93 7.77
CA SER A 68 3.64 7.14 8.33
C SER A 68 4.53 5.97 7.95
N ARG A 69 5.68 6.24 7.42
CA ARG A 69 6.58 5.18 6.99
C ARG A 69 6.92 4.26 8.17
N SER A 70 7.08 4.83 9.33
CA SER A 70 7.47 4.04 10.48
C SER A 70 6.34 3.15 10.99
N SER A 71 5.13 3.39 10.58
CA SER A 71 4.02 2.55 11.00
C SER A 71 3.86 1.31 10.14
N ILE A 72 4.57 1.22 9.04
CA ILE A 72 4.39 0.14 8.10
C ILE A 72 5.30 -1.00 8.51
N ALA A 73 4.70 -2.11 8.90
CA ALA A 73 5.45 -3.28 9.29
C ALA A 73 5.85 -4.13 8.09
N ALA A 74 5.05 -4.13 7.06
CA ALA A 74 5.37 -4.93 5.88
C ALA A 74 4.66 -4.36 4.67
N LEU A 75 5.25 -4.57 3.51
CA LEU A 75 4.66 -4.15 2.25
C LEU A 75 4.81 -5.29 1.27
N PHE A 76 3.75 -5.61 0.57
CA PHE A 76 3.75 -6.64 -0.43
C PHE A 76 3.17 -6.10 -1.72
N ARG A 77 3.76 -6.46 -2.85
CA ARG A 77 3.08 -6.24 -4.12
C ARG A 77 2.08 -7.36 -4.26
N VAL A 78 0.86 -7.02 -4.61
CA VAL A 78 -0.20 -8.02 -4.67
C VAL A 78 0.16 -9.13 -5.64
N LYS A 79 0.80 -8.79 -6.74
CA LYS A 79 1.18 -9.80 -7.73
C LYS A 79 2.19 -10.81 -7.18
N ASP A 80 2.91 -10.45 -6.14
CA ASP A 80 3.92 -11.32 -5.58
C ASP A 80 3.40 -12.14 -4.42
N LEU A 81 2.19 -11.94 -3.99
CA LEU A 81 1.64 -12.76 -2.94
C LEU A 81 1.41 -14.16 -3.47
N ALA A 82 1.88 -15.13 -2.75
CA ALA A 82 1.74 -16.50 -3.21
C ALA A 82 0.28 -16.85 -3.35
N PHE A 83 -0.53 -16.33 -2.48
CA PHE A 83 -1.95 -16.50 -2.62
C PHE A 83 -2.66 -15.47 -1.79
N VAL A 84 -3.82 -15.11 -2.24
CA VAL A 84 -4.76 -14.35 -1.46
C VAL A 84 -6.00 -15.21 -1.41
N ARG A 85 -6.25 -15.82 -0.27
CA ARG A 85 -7.25 -16.87 -0.21
C ARG A 85 -8.62 -16.24 -0.13
N LYS A 86 -9.41 -16.51 -1.10
CA LYS A 86 -10.71 -15.91 -1.13
C LYS A 86 -11.58 -16.37 0.00
N GLU A 87 -11.43 -17.58 0.39
CA GLU A 87 -12.23 -18.09 1.46
C GLU A 87 -11.82 -17.51 2.79
N ASN A 88 -10.73 -16.83 2.85
CA ASN A 88 -10.29 -16.21 4.08
C ASN A 88 -10.61 -14.75 4.13
N VAL A 89 -11.31 -14.27 3.18
CA VAL A 89 -11.61 -12.85 3.16
C VAL A 89 -13.08 -12.64 3.38
#